data_f9b29980e9bebdb677aabd8116e6defa
#
_entry.id   f9b29980e9bebdb677aabd8116e6defa
#
_cell.length_a   1.000
_cell.length_b   1.000
_cell.length_c   1.000
_cell.angle_alpha   90.00
_cell.angle_beta   90.00
_cell.angle_gamma   90.00
#
_symmetry.space_group_name_H-M   'P 1'
#
loop_
_entity.id
_entity.type
_entity.pdbx_description
1 polymer ?
#
loop_
_entity_poly.entity_id
_entity_poly.type
_entity_poly.pdbx_seq_one_letter_code
_entity_poly.pdbx_strand_id
1 'polypeptide(L)'
;IGELKDVSIDSLGTCSKVHVHRRRSIFVGCESPEAGSIEERVTTLKEQLEDPSIADDHRKQINRRIRRLSSGICVLRVGGSTEIELQERKDRVDDALHATRAAVQTGVLPGGGTALVKATQRLGIPRKSSSSFKVGVEVVSRACEAPMRQIIENGGGVPDIVLQRVIKSRAPQWGYNAKTEKYGNLIEQGVIDPKKVVSSAIENAISVAINFLSVGAAMIEDLPTN
;
A
#
# COMPACT_ATOMS: atom_id res chain seq x y z
N ILE A 1 19.98 22.65 -26.53
CA ILE A 1 20.75 22.08 -25.41
C ILE A 1 22.16 22.52 -25.62
N GLY A 2 22.65 23.51 -24.82
CA GLY A 2 24.03 23.98 -24.89
C GLY A 2 25.05 22.89 -24.49
N GLU A 3 26.27 23.02 -24.97
CA GLU A 3 27.35 22.12 -24.55
C GLU A 3 27.73 22.41 -23.08
N LEU A 4 28.13 21.36 -22.33
CA LEU A 4 28.58 21.48 -20.93
C LEU A 4 29.72 22.50 -20.74
N LYS A 5 30.41 22.85 -21.82
CA LYS A 5 31.51 23.84 -21.84
C LYS A 5 31.03 25.29 -21.67
N ASP A 6 29.77 25.53 -22.00
CA ASP A 6 29.16 26.88 -21.99
C ASP A 6 28.44 27.20 -20.68
N VAL A 7 28.44 26.26 -19.70
CA VAL A 7 27.78 26.43 -18.40
C VAL A 7 28.62 27.28 -17.47
N SER A 8 28.13 28.48 -17.15
CA SER A 8 28.73 29.37 -16.13
C SER A 8 28.08 29.09 -14.74
N ILE A 9 28.70 29.61 -13.69
CA ILE A 9 28.17 29.54 -12.33
C ILE A 9 26.81 30.24 -12.26
N ASP A 10 26.60 31.29 -13.04
CA ASP A 10 25.34 32.07 -13.09
C ASP A 10 24.18 31.28 -13.68
N SER A 11 24.47 30.18 -14.42
CA SER A 11 23.46 29.28 -14.95
C SER A 11 22.95 28.26 -13.89
N LEU A 12 23.58 28.21 -12.72
CA LEU A 12 23.22 27.29 -11.65
C LEU A 12 22.15 27.94 -10.76
N GLY A 13 21.16 27.13 -10.39
CA GLY A 13 20.16 27.55 -9.39
C GLY A 13 20.75 27.61 -7.98
N THR A 14 19.99 28.17 -7.07
CA THR A 14 20.31 28.23 -5.65
C THR A 14 19.48 27.25 -4.85
N CYS A 15 19.89 26.91 -3.64
CA CYS A 15 19.11 26.13 -2.71
C CYS A 15 19.33 26.63 -1.27
N SER A 16 18.27 26.59 -0.47
CA SER A 16 18.33 27.06 0.92
C SER A 16 19.06 26.08 1.82
N LYS A 17 19.03 24.79 1.53
CA LYS A 17 19.67 23.75 2.35
C LYS A 17 20.00 22.49 1.54
N VAL A 18 21.17 21.91 1.82
CA VAL A 18 21.59 20.63 1.25
C VAL A 18 21.87 19.65 2.37
N HIS A 19 21.28 18.45 2.28
CA HIS A 19 21.58 17.32 3.14
C HIS A 19 22.31 16.26 2.32
N VAL A 20 23.58 16.04 2.62
CA VAL A 20 24.39 15.04 1.93
C VAL A 20 24.51 13.79 2.78
N HIS A 21 24.17 12.65 2.20
CA HIS A 21 24.31 11.32 2.78
C HIS A 21 25.13 10.43 1.84
N ARG A 22 25.65 9.33 2.36
CA ARG A 22 26.53 8.40 1.60
C ARG A 22 25.94 7.93 0.27
N ARG A 23 24.62 7.76 0.17
CA ARG A 23 23.93 7.21 -1.02
C ARG A 23 22.90 8.17 -1.64
N ARG A 24 22.66 9.32 -1.03
CA ARG A 24 21.65 10.28 -1.52
C ARG A 24 22.01 11.68 -1.04
N SER A 25 21.66 12.68 -1.85
CA SER A 25 21.68 14.09 -1.45
C SER A 25 20.29 14.66 -1.63
N ILE A 26 19.87 15.52 -0.71
CA ILE A 26 18.55 16.19 -0.70
C ILE A 26 18.82 17.68 -0.77
N PHE A 27 18.29 18.33 -1.78
CA PHE A 27 18.32 19.78 -1.96
C PHE A 27 16.94 20.32 -1.58
N VAL A 28 16.89 21.31 -0.71
CA VAL A 28 15.64 21.89 -0.17
C VAL A 28 15.60 23.36 -0.55
N GLY A 29 14.42 23.85 -0.98
CA GLY A 29 14.23 25.24 -1.37
C GLY A 29 15.09 25.61 -2.58
N CYS A 30 15.05 24.79 -3.64
CA CYS A 30 15.76 25.06 -4.87
C CYS A 30 15.00 26.11 -5.67
N GLU A 31 15.74 27.12 -6.15
CA GLU A 31 15.25 28.18 -7.02
C GLU A 31 16.07 28.18 -8.32
N SER A 32 15.39 28.37 -9.45
CA SER A 32 16.05 28.53 -10.75
C SER A 32 16.52 29.97 -10.91
N PRO A 33 17.63 30.22 -11.60
CA PRO A 33 18.06 31.60 -11.92
C PRO A 33 17.05 32.34 -12.79
N GLU A 34 16.28 31.62 -13.62
CA GLU A 34 15.22 32.18 -14.45
C GLU A 34 13.86 31.83 -13.88
N ALA A 35 13.05 32.85 -13.56
CA ALA A 35 11.69 32.67 -13.08
C ALA A 35 10.82 31.95 -14.14
N GLY A 36 10.11 30.89 -13.73
CA GLY A 36 9.23 30.14 -14.63
C GLY A 36 9.89 29.01 -15.43
N SER A 37 11.21 28.92 -15.44
CA SER A 37 11.92 27.88 -16.23
C SER A 37 11.66 26.45 -15.77
N ILE A 38 11.31 26.26 -14.48
CA ILE A 38 10.93 24.95 -13.93
C ILE A 38 9.55 24.56 -14.43
N GLU A 39 8.59 25.47 -14.43
CA GLU A 39 7.22 25.27 -14.92
C GLU A 39 7.20 24.96 -16.41
N GLU A 40 7.96 25.71 -17.21
CA GLU A 40 8.14 25.44 -18.64
C GLU A 40 8.72 24.04 -18.88
N ARG A 41 9.75 23.69 -18.11
CA ARG A 41 10.35 22.35 -18.20
C ARG A 41 9.38 21.24 -17.82
N VAL A 42 8.56 21.43 -16.80
CA VAL A 42 7.51 20.48 -16.39
C VAL A 42 6.47 20.35 -17.50
N THR A 43 6.07 21.44 -18.14
CA THR A 43 5.11 21.45 -19.26
C THR A 43 5.68 20.66 -20.45
N THR A 44 6.91 20.92 -20.86
CA THR A 44 7.59 20.16 -21.93
C THR A 44 7.66 18.64 -21.63
N LEU A 45 7.94 18.29 -20.37
CA LEU A 45 7.99 16.88 -19.97
C LEU A 45 6.58 16.23 -19.95
N LYS A 46 5.53 16.97 -19.66
CA LYS A 46 4.15 16.48 -19.75
C LYS A 46 3.73 16.26 -21.19
N GLU A 47 4.06 17.19 -22.09
CA GLU A 47 3.82 17.05 -23.54
C GLU A 47 4.50 15.82 -24.10
N GLN A 48 5.74 15.55 -23.66
CA GLN A 48 6.44 14.31 -24.04
C GLN A 48 5.70 13.05 -23.57
N LEU A 49 4.99 13.06 -22.43
CA LEU A 49 4.23 11.92 -21.95
C LEU A 49 2.99 11.61 -22.79
N GLU A 50 2.46 12.59 -23.52
CA GLU A 50 1.30 12.41 -24.41
C GLU A 50 1.65 11.65 -25.69
N ASP A 51 2.92 11.54 -26.03
CA ASP A 51 3.36 10.76 -27.17
C ASP A 51 3.16 9.25 -26.92
N PRO A 52 2.29 8.58 -27.72
CA PRO A 52 2.00 7.15 -27.56
C PRO A 52 3.18 6.25 -27.93
N SER A 53 4.19 6.76 -28.64
CA SER A 53 5.36 5.98 -29.11
C SER A 53 6.41 5.76 -28.02
N ILE A 54 6.29 6.42 -26.86
CA ILE A 54 7.28 6.33 -25.79
C ILE A 54 7.20 4.99 -25.06
N ALA A 55 8.35 4.30 -24.97
CA ALA A 55 8.50 3.06 -24.22
C ALA A 55 8.18 3.25 -22.73
N ASP A 56 7.60 2.24 -22.08
CA ASP A 56 7.15 2.29 -20.70
C ASP A 56 8.23 2.69 -19.71
N ASP A 57 9.48 2.26 -19.91
CA ASP A 57 10.59 2.61 -19.03
C ASP A 57 10.98 4.09 -19.17
N HIS A 58 10.92 4.62 -20.38
CA HIS A 58 11.16 6.06 -20.61
C HIS A 58 10.04 6.90 -20.00
N ARG A 59 8.79 6.46 -20.12
CA ARG A 59 7.62 7.07 -19.48
C ARG A 59 7.76 7.12 -17.97
N LYS A 60 8.26 6.05 -17.34
CA LYS A 60 8.56 6.02 -15.90
C LYS A 60 9.64 7.03 -15.50
N GLN A 61 10.68 7.17 -16.34
CA GLN A 61 11.77 8.15 -16.09
C GLN A 61 11.26 9.58 -16.18
N ILE A 62 10.45 9.93 -17.21
CA ILE A 62 9.87 11.26 -17.39
C ILE A 62 8.97 11.59 -16.18
N ASN A 63 8.10 10.67 -15.75
CA ASN A 63 7.26 10.84 -14.57
C ASN A 63 8.07 11.05 -13.29
N ARG A 64 9.23 10.39 -13.17
CA ARG A 64 10.14 10.59 -12.04
C ARG A 64 10.78 11.97 -12.07
N ARG A 65 11.12 12.51 -13.25
CA ARG A 65 11.66 13.85 -13.41
C ARG A 65 10.63 14.92 -13.09
N ILE A 66 9.42 14.80 -13.60
CA ILE A 66 8.30 15.71 -13.29
C ILE A 66 8.10 15.80 -11.79
N ARG A 67 8.01 14.65 -11.10
CA ARG A 67 7.85 14.62 -9.63
C ARG A 67 9.00 15.33 -8.90
N ARG A 68 10.22 15.22 -9.37
CA ARG A 68 11.37 15.89 -8.75
C ARG A 68 11.38 17.40 -8.97
N LEU A 69 10.82 17.87 -10.08
CA LEU A 69 10.76 19.30 -10.40
C LEU A 69 9.55 19.98 -9.77
N SER A 70 8.39 19.30 -9.73
CA SER A 70 7.11 19.90 -9.33
C SER A 70 6.71 19.59 -7.87
N SER A 71 7.39 18.66 -7.18
CA SER A 71 7.01 18.26 -5.83
C SER A 71 7.98 18.80 -4.80
N GLY A 72 7.43 19.43 -3.76
CA GLY A 72 8.19 19.75 -2.57
C GLY A 72 8.69 18.48 -1.85
N ILE A 73 9.80 18.60 -1.14
CA ILE A 73 10.36 17.53 -0.29
C ILE A 73 9.90 17.78 1.13
N CYS A 74 9.20 16.81 1.72
CA CYS A 74 8.89 16.79 3.13
C CYS A 74 9.85 15.85 3.85
N VAL A 75 10.52 16.33 4.89
CA VAL A 75 11.40 15.53 5.74
C VAL A 75 10.70 15.28 7.07
N LEU A 76 10.22 14.04 7.25
CA LEU A 76 9.63 13.60 8.51
C LEU A 76 10.75 13.05 9.41
N ARG A 77 11.01 13.72 10.54
CA ARG A 77 11.98 13.28 11.54
C ARG A 77 11.28 12.45 12.58
N VAL A 78 11.74 11.23 12.77
CA VAL A 78 11.23 10.29 13.78
C VAL A 78 12.26 10.16 14.87
N GLY A 79 11.83 10.23 16.15
CA GLY A 79 12.67 10.03 17.33
C GLY A 79 12.13 8.89 18.18
N GLY A 80 12.97 8.34 19.03
CA GLY A 80 12.63 7.32 20.03
C GLY A 80 13.63 7.38 21.19
N SER A 81 13.25 6.85 22.36
CA SER A 81 14.10 6.79 23.54
C SER A 81 15.17 5.70 23.41
N THR A 82 14.91 4.67 22.62
CA THR A 82 15.83 3.58 22.31
C THR A 82 15.93 3.38 20.80
N GLU A 83 16.98 2.73 20.34
CA GLU A 83 17.18 2.42 18.92
C GLU A 83 16.08 1.50 18.37
N ILE A 84 15.62 0.55 19.18
CA ILE A 84 14.52 -0.37 18.83
C ILE A 84 13.21 0.41 18.66
N GLU A 85 12.88 1.29 19.59
CA GLU A 85 11.69 2.15 19.51
C GLU A 85 11.74 3.07 18.28
N LEU A 86 12.91 3.65 18.00
CA LEU A 86 13.12 4.50 16.83
C LEU A 86 12.90 3.73 15.52
N GLN A 87 13.44 2.50 15.46
CA GLN A 87 13.28 1.66 14.27
C GLN A 87 11.79 1.26 14.09
N GLU A 88 11.11 0.84 15.15
CA GLU A 88 9.69 0.50 15.12
C GLU A 88 8.82 1.67 14.63
N ARG A 89 9.08 2.87 15.17
CA ARG A 89 8.35 4.07 14.73
C ARG A 89 8.62 4.42 13.28
N LYS A 90 9.86 4.27 12.83
CA LYS A 90 10.22 4.50 11.43
C LYS A 90 9.50 3.52 10.51
N ASP A 91 9.50 2.24 10.84
CA ASP A 91 8.84 1.20 10.05
C ASP A 91 7.32 1.45 9.97
N ARG A 92 6.71 1.88 11.09
CA ARG A 92 5.29 2.26 11.14
C ARG A 92 4.97 3.48 10.26
N VAL A 93 5.86 4.46 10.20
CA VAL A 93 5.72 5.63 9.31
C VAL A 93 5.87 5.22 7.84
N ASP A 94 6.84 4.39 7.53
CA ASP A 94 7.05 3.88 6.16
C ASP A 94 5.84 3.05 5.70
N ASP A 95 5.29 2.20 6.57
CA ASP A 95 4.07 1.42 6.30
C ASP A 95 2.86 2.33 6.04
N ALA A 96 2.62 3.31 6.90
CA ALA A 96 1.55 4.30 6.73
C ALA A 96 1.68 5.09 5.43
N LEU A 97 2.91 5.43 5.02
CA LEU A 97 3.18 6.12 3.76
C LEU A 97 2.84 5.24 2.54
N HIS A 98 3.24 3.96 2.58
CA HIS A 98 2.91 3.00 1.53
C HIS A 98 1.40 2.74 1.44
N ALA A 99 0.73 2.56 2.57
CA ALA A 99 -0.72 2.39 2.66
C ALA A 99 -1.46 3.61 2.09
N THR A 100 -1.06 4.83 2.46
CA THR A 100 -1.65 6.07 1.94
C THR A 100 -1.49 6.20 0.43
N ARG A 101 -0.32 5.90 -0.11
CA ARG A 101 -0.08 5.91 -1.57
C ARG A 101 -0.93 4.88 -2.29
N ALA A 102 -1.06 3.68 -1.74
CA ALA A 102 -1.92 2.64 -2.28
C ALA A 102 -3.40 3.08 -2.26
N ALA A 103 -3.85 3.69 -1.18
CA ALA A 103 -5.22 4.20 -1.05
C ALA A 103 -5.55 5.30 -2.09
N VAL A 104 -4.63 6.23 -2.31
CA VAL A 104 -4.79 7.28 -3.34
C VAL A 104 -4.89 6.68 -4.76
N GLN A 105 -4.12 5.61 -5.04
CA GLN A 105 -4.11 4.99 -6.37
C GLN A 105 -5.32 4.10 -6.65
N THR A 106 -5.81 3.37 -5.67
CA THR A 106 -6.79 2.28 -5.88
C THR A 106 -8.08 2.43 -5.08
N GLY A 107 -8.16 3.47 -4.25
CA GLY A 107 -9.29 3.68 -3.34
C GLY A 107 -9.19 2.87 -2.04
N VAL A 108 -10.20 3.03 -1.21
CA VAL A 108 -10.29 2.43 0.12
C VAL A 108 -11.47 1.48 0.23
N LEU A 109 -11.37 0.54 1.17
CA LEU A 109 -12.40 -0.41 1.57
C LEU A 109 -12.69 -0.27 3.07
N PRO A 110 -13.84 -0.74 3.57
CA PRO A 110 -14.07 -0.82 5.01
C PRO A 110 -13.05 -1.77 5.63
N GLY A 111 -12.39 -1.30 6.69
CA GLY A 111 -11.29 -1.99 7.36
C GLY A 111 -11.75 -3.07 8.35
N GLY A 112 -10.81 -3.46 9.22
CA GLY A 112 -11.10 -4.44 10.27
C GLY A 112 -11.48 -5.83 9.76
N GLY A 113 -11.02 -6.23 8.58
CA GLY A 113 -11.39 -7.49 7.92
C GLY A 113 -12.80 -7.51 7.32
N THR A 114 -13.58 -6.43 7.46
CA THR A 114 -14.97 -6.36 7.00
C THR A 114 -15.10 -6.54 5.50
N ALA A 115 -14.21 -5.93 4.72
CA ALA A 115 -14.24 -6.04 3.26
C ALA A 115 -14.14 -7.49 2.78
N LEU A 116 -13.29 -8.31 3.39
CA LEU A 116 -13.11 -9.72 3.06
C LEU A 116 -14.38 -10.53 3.35
N VAL A 117 -14.92 -10.37 4.56
CA VAL A 117 -16.15 -11.05 4.96
C VAL A 117 -17.34 -10.66 4.06
N LYS A 118 -17.46 -9.40 3.68
CA LYS A 118 -18.52 -8.95 2.76
C LYS A 118 -18.31 -9.44 1.32
N ALA A 119 -17.08 -9.58 0.88
CA ALA A 119 -16.75 -10.10 -0.45
C ALA A 119 -17.18 -11.58 -0.56
N THR A 120 -16.91 -12.40 0.46
CA THR A 120 -17.28 -13.82 0.44
C THR A 120 -18.79 -14.05 0.37
N GLN A 121 -19.60 -13.19 0.97
CA GLN A 121 -21.06 -13.26 0.87
C GLN A 121 -21.59 -13.06 -0.56
N ARG A 122 -20.80 -12.46 -1.44
CA ARG A 122 -21.17 -12.20 -2.84
C ARG A 122 -20.58 -13.22 -3.81
N LEU A 123 -19.81 -14.19 -3.32
CA LEU A 123 -19.29 -15.26 -4.14
C LEU A 123 -20.43 -16.14 -4.63
N GLY A 124 -20.74 -16.05 -5.91
CA GLY A 124 -21.69 -16.96 -6.57
C GLY A 124 -21.01 -18.30 -6.88
N ILE A 125 -21.51 -19.38 -6.30
CA ILE A 125 -21.08 -20.73 -6.69
C ILE A 125 -21.93 -21.16 -7.88
N PRO A 126 -21.34 -21.45 -9.07
CA PRO A 126 -22.09 -21.93 -10.20
C PRO A 126 -22.84 -23.23 -9.87
N ARG A 127 -24.10 -23.36 -10.27
CA ARG A 127 -24.94 -24.53 -9.93
C ARG A 127 -24.36 -25.86 -10.37
N LYS A 128 -23.58 -25.88 -11.45
CA LYS A 128 -22.96 -27.08 -12.03
C LYS A 128 -21.51 -27.33 -11.54
N SER A 129 -21.08 -26.67 -10.46
CA SER A 129 -19.73 -26.83 -9.92
C SER A 129 -19.52 -28.21 -9.30
N SER A 130 -18.30 -28.77 -9.46
CA SER A 130 -17.91 -30.01 -8.81
C SER A 130 -17.91 -29.89 -7.29
N SER A 131 -17.99 -31.00 -6.58
CA SER A 131 -17.89 -31.04 -5.12
C SER A 131 -16.58 -30.42 -4.64
N SER A 132 -15.46 -30.76 -5.26
CA SER A 132 -14.14 -30.21 -4.94
C SER A 132 -14.07 -28.70 -5.09
N PHE A 133 -14.70 -28.13 -6.14
CA PHE A 133 -14.77 -26.69 -6.31
C PHE A 133 -15.52 -26.01 -5.17
N LYS A 134 -16.64 -26.58 -4.75
CA LYS A 134 -17.44 -26.05 -3.62
C LYS A 134 -16.66 -26.04 -2.32
N VAL A 135 -15.93 -27.13 -2.05
CA VAL A 135 -15.04 -27.23 -0.87
C VAL A 135 -13.95 -26.16 -0.93
N GLY A 136 -13.32 -25.97 -2.10
CA GLY A 136 -12.31 -24.91 -2.28
C GLY A 136 -12.85 -23.50 -2.00
N VAL A 137 -14.05 -23.19 -2.48
CA VAL A 137 -14.70 -21.90 -2.19
C VAL A 137 -15.00 -21.75 -0.71
N GLU A 138 -15.44 -22.81 -0.03
CA GLU A 138 -15.69 -22.80 1.41
C GLU A 138 -14.41 -22.55 2.20
N VAL A 139 -13.30 -23.22 1.86
CA VAL A 139 -12.00 -23.00 2.47
C VAL A 139 -11.56 -21.55 2.36
N VAL A 140 -11.63 -20.96 1.16
CA VAL A 140 -11.28 -19.56 0.94
C VAL A 140 -12.20 -18.63 1.72
N SER A 141 -13.50 -18.91 1.75
CA SER A 141 -14.47 -18.11 2.49
C SER A 141 -14.16 -18.08 3.99
N ARG A 142 -13.85 -19.24 4.58
CA ARG A 142 -13.45 -19.33 6.00
C ARG A 142 -12.12 -18.62 6.27
N ALA A 143 -11.15 -18.75 5.35
CA ALA A 143 -9.87 -18.05 5.47
C ALA A 143 -10.05 -16.52 5.46
N CYS A 144 -10.98 -15.99 4.66
CA CYS A 144 -11.28 -14.55 4.62
C CYS A 144 -11.92 -14.02 5.92
N GLU A 145 -12.45 -14.86 6.78
CA GLU A 145 -12.94 -14.46 8.11
C GLU A 145 -11.79 -14.29 9.12
N ALA A 146 -10.68 -14.97 8.93
CA ALA A 146 -9.59 -15.05 9.90
C ALA A 146 -9.04 -13.67 10.34
N PRO A 147 -8.81 -12.68 9.44
CA PRO A 147 -8.34 -11.37 9.87
C PRO A 147 -9.30 -10.65 10.81
N MET A 148 -10.61 -10.69 10.54
CA MET A 148 -11.61 -10.11 11.43
C MET A 148 -11.65 -10.83 12.76
N ARG A 149 -11.62 -12.16 12.76
CA ARG A 149 -11.60 -12.98 13.98
C ARG A 149 -10.44 -12.60 14.88
N GLN A 150 -9.25 -12.53 14.31
CA GLN A 150 -8.03 -12.20 15.05
C GLN A 150 -8.06 -10.78 15.65
N ILE A 151 -8.58 -9.80 14.90
CA ILE A 151 -8.71 -8.42 15.39
C ILE A 151 -9.67 -8.38 16.61
N ILE A 152 -10.76 -9.13 16.56
CA ILE A 152 -11.76 -9.16 17.65
C ILE A 152 -11.16 -9.87 18.87
N GLU A 153 -10.49 -10.99 18.69
CA GLU A 153 -9.80 -11.73 19.75
C GLU A 153 -8.74 -10.86 20.45
N ASN A 154 -7.92 -10.16 19.67
CA ASN A 154 -6.91 -9.25 20.20
C ASN A 154 -7.54 -8.09 21.00
N GLY A 155 -8.76 -7.70 20.66
CA GLY A 155 -9.56 -6.72 21.42
C GLY A 155 -10.32 -7.31 22.63
N GLY A 156 -10.16 -8.62 22.91
CA GLY A 156 -10.87 -9.29 24.02
C GLY A 156 -12.33 -9.62 23.73
N GLY A 157 -12.79 -9.45 22.49
CA GLY A 157 -14.15 -9.75 22.07
C GLY A 157 -14.37 -11.21 21.68
N VAL A 158 -15.63 -11.61 21.46
CA VAL A 158 -16.01 -12.94 20.97
C VAL A 158 -16.24 -12.90 19.46
N PRO A 159 -15.34 -13.50 18.63
CA PRO A 159 -15.36 -13.38 17.18
C PRO A 159 -16.66 -13.83 16.53
N ASP A 160 -17.22 -14.96 17.00
CA ASP A 160 -18.41 -15.54 16.39
C ASP A 160 -19.65 -14.64 16.51
N ILE A 161 -19.81 -13.97 17.64
CA ILE A 161 -20.92 -13.04 17.87
C ILE A 161 -20.82 -11.84 16.92
N VAL A 162 -19.64 -11.27 16.84
CA VAL A 162 -19.39 -10.09 16.00
C VAL A 162 -19.51 -10.44 14.53
N LEU A 163 -18.89 -11.54 14.11
CA LEU A 163 -18.90 -12.02 12.74
C LEU A 163 -20.34 -12.27 12.24
N GLN A 164 -21.15 -13.02 13.01
CA GLN A 164 -22.55 -13.26 12.65
C GLN A 164 -23.35 -11.96 12.50
N ARG A 165 -23.09 -10.98 13.35
CA ARG A 165 -23.77 -9.69 13.28
C ARG A 165 -23.35 -8.90 12.05
N VAL A 166 -22.07 -8.91 11.69
CA VAL A 166 -21.56 -8.30 10.47
C VAL A 166 -22.12 -9.00 9.23
N ILE A 167 -22.18 -10.33 9.23
CA ILE A 167 -22.71 -11.13 8.13
C ILE A 167 -24.21 -10.82 7.90
N LYS A 168 -25.02 -10.70 8.94
CA LYS A 168 -26.45 -10.39 8.83
C LYS A 168 -26.75 -9.01 8.21
N SER A 169 -25.84 -8.06 8.35
CA SER A 169 -26.01 -6.74 7.74
C SER A 169 -25.81 -6.80 6.23
N ARG A 170 -26.73 -6.23 5.44
CA ARG A 170 -26.61 -6.14 3.98
C ARG A 170 -25.75 -4.96 3.51
N ALA A 171 -25.51 -3.98 4.37
CA ALA A 171 -24.72 -2.79 4.04
C ALA A 171 -23.23 -3.15 3.90
N PRO A 172 -22.58 -2.87 2.75
CA PRO A 172 -21.20 -3.29 2.51
C PRO A 172 -20.18 -2.57 3.39
N GLN A 173 -20.50 -1.38 3.87
CA GLN A 173 -19.63 -0.55 4.70
C GLN A 173 -19.84 -0.77 6.20
N TRP A 174 -20.85 -1.53 6.57
CA TRP A 174 -21.22 -1.75 7.95
C TRP A 174 -20.41 -2.88 8.56
N GLY A 175 -19.73 -2.60 9.67
CA GLY A 175 -18.87 -3.54 10.36
C GLY A 175 -18.70 -3.21 11.84
N TYR A 176 -17.66 -3.77 12.44
CA TYR A 176 -17.31 -3.61 13.85
C TYR A 176 -15.99 -2.86 14.01
N ASN A 177 -16.01 -1.82 14.80
CA ASN A 177 -14.82 -1.06 15.19
C ASN A 177 -14.31 -1.57 16.53
N ALA A 178 -13.25 -2.37 16.51
CA ALA A 178 -12.68 -3.00 17.70
C ALA A 178 -12.11 -2.00 18.73
N LYS A 179 -11.69 -0.79 18.27
CA LYS A 179 -11.18 0.25 19.17
C LYS A 179 -12.28 0.88 20.04
N THR A 180 -13.48 1.04 19.49
CA THR A 180 -14.60 1.71 20.17
C THR A 180 -15.69 0.73 20.58
N GLU A 181 -15.55 -0.55 20.22
CA GLU A 181 -16.51 -1.64 20.43
C GLU A 181 -17.90 -1.35 19.84
N LYS A 182 -17.97 -0.53 18.79
CA LYS A 182 -19.21 -0.08 18.17
C LYS A 182 -19.37 -0.65 16.77
N TYR A 183 -20.62 -0.92 16.43
CA TYR A 183 -21.03 -1.27 15.07
C TYR A 183 -21.45 -0.03 14.30
N GLY A 184 -21.19 0.01 13.00
CA GLY A 184 -21.62 1.13 12.16
C GLY A 184 -20.95 1.18 10.81
N ASN A 185 -21.08 2.30 10.12
CA ASN A 185 -20.36 2.56 8.87
C ASN A 185 -18.88 2.80 9.18
N LEU A 186 -18.03 1.87 8.79
CA LEU A 186 -16.58 1.92 9.07
C LEU A 186 -15.87 3.02 8.31
N ILE A 187 -16.35 3.38 7.13
CA ILE A 187 -15.74 4.47 6.35
C ILE A 187 -15.96 5.81 7.07
N GLU A 188 -17.15 6.07 7.58
CA GLU A 188 -17.45 7.27 8.38
C GLU A 188 -16.68 7.31 9.70
N GLN A 189 -16.41 6.14 10.27
CA GLN A 189 -15.61 5.99 11.49
C GLN A 189 -14.08 6.08 11.25
N GLY A 190 -13.64 6.22 9.99
CA GLY A 190 -12.22 6.25 9.63
C GLY A 190 -11.51 4.89 9.74
N VAL A 191 -12.26 3.78 9.82
CA VAL A 191 -11.71 2.42 9.81
C VAL A 191 -11.68 1.93 8.37
N ILE A 192 -10.57 2.19 7.69
CA ILE A 192 -10.40 1.97 6.26
C ILE A 192 -9.11 1.22 5.95
N ASP A 193 -9.14 0.38 4.92
CA ASP A 193 -7.99 -0.31 4.38
C ASP A 193 -7.80 0.05 2.89
N PRO A 194 -6.55 0.17 2.38
CA PRO A 194 -6.30 0.37 0.96
C PRO A 194 -6.73 -0.86 0.16
N LYS A 195 -7.51 -0.66 -0.91
CA LYS A 195 -7.99 -1.77 -1.75
C LYS A 195 -6.85 -2.64 -2.27
N LYS A 196 -5.76 -2.02 -2.75
CA LYS A 196 -4.60 -2.74 -3.30
C LYS A 196 -3.96 -3.68 -2.27
N VAL A 197 -3.85 -3.24 -1.01
CA VAL A 197 -3.26 -4.05 0.07
C VAL A 197 -4.10 -5.29 0.30
N VAL A 198 -5.41 -5.13 0.45
CA VAL A 198 -6.34 -6.24 0.71
C VAL A 198 -6.37 -7.24 -0.44
N SER A 199 -6.43 -6.77 -1.70
CA SER A 199 -6.43 -7.66 -2.87
C SER A 199 -5.11 -8.41 -3.03
N SER A 200 -3.97 -7.72 -2.92
CA SER A 200 -2.66 -8.37 -3.01
C SER A 200 -2.40 -9.37 -1.89
N ALA A 201 -2.91 -9.11 -0.69
CA ALA A 201 -2.79 -10.06 0.43
C ALA A 201 -3.51 -11.39 0.11
N ILE A 202 -4.73 -11.33 -0.43
CA ILE A 202 -5.46 -12.54 -0.84
C ILE A 202 -4.76 -13.25 -1.99
N GLU A 203 -4.37 -12.53 -3.04
CA GLU A 203 -3.71 -13.10 -4.22
C GLU A 203 -2.42 -13.83 -3.82
N ASN A 204 -1.59 -13.21 -2.99
CA ASN A 204 -0.35 -13.79 -2.51
C ASN A 204 -0.62 -15.01 -1.61
N ALA A 205 -1.57 -14.91 -0.68
CA ALA A 205 -1.92 -16.02 0.21
C ALA A 205 -2.42 -17.24 -0.56
N ILE A 206 -3.29 -17.04 -1.55
CA ILE A 206 -3.81 -18.11 -2.41
C ILE A 206 -2.67 -18.72 -3.24
N SER A 207 -1.79 -17.90 -3.81
CA SER A 207 -0.65 -18.38 -4.60
C SER A 207 0.25 -19.29 -3.78
N VAL A 208 0.58 -18.92 -2.54
CA VAL A 208 1.38 -19.73 -1.64
C VAL A 208 0.64 -21.01 -1.23
N ALA A 209 -0.65 -20.92 -0.90
CA ALA A 209 -1.47 -22.07 -0.53
C ALA A 209 -1.55 -23.10 -1.66
N ILE A 210 -1.71 -22.67 -2.92
CA ILE A 210 -1.70 -23.56 -4.09
C ILE A 210 -0.36 -24.28 -4.20
N ASN A 211 0.76 -23.58 -4.01
CA ASN A 211 2.07 -24.19 -4.05
C ASN A 211 2.21 -25.28 -2.97
N PHE A 212 1.78 -24.99 -1.74
CA PHE A 212 1.79 -26.00 -0.66
C PHE A 212 0.91 -27.22 -0.98
N LEU A 213 -0.28 -27.01 -1.51
CA LEU A 213 -1.21 -28.08 -1.87
C LEU A 213 -0.71 -28.95 -3.04
N SER A 214 0.13 -28.40 -3.91
CA SER A 214 0.70 -29.14 -5.05
C SER A 214 2.00 -29.91 -4.70
N VAL A 215 2.58 -29.68 -3.52
CA VAL A 215 3.79 -30.38 -3.07
C VAL A 215 3.41 -31.78 -2.56
N GLY A 216 3.98 -32.83 -3.15
CA GLY A 216 3.74 -34.19 -2.74
C GLY A 216 4.59 -34.66 -1.53
N ALA A 217 5.76 -34.03 -1.32
CA ALA A 217 6.65 -34.30 -0.20
C ALA A 217 7.57 -33.11 0.06
N ALA A 218 7.95 -32.88 1.31
CA ALA A 218 8.97 -31.93 1.70
C ALA A 218 10.09 -32.65 2.48
N MET A 219 11.36 -32.38 2.12
CA MET A 219 12.51 -32.77 2.92
C MET A 219 12.87 -31.60 3.84
N ILE A 220 12.92 -31.88 5.13
CA ILE A 220 13.36 -30.94 6.16
C ILE A 220 14.69 -31.45 6.70
N GLU A 221 15.72 -30.62 6.68
CA GLU A 221 16.98 -30.89 7.33
C GLU A 221 16.86 -30.48 8.80
N ASP A 222 16.99 -31.46 9.71
CA ASP A 222 17.06 -31.17 11.14
C ASP A 222 18.39 -30.46 11.44
N LEU A 223 18.32 -29.18 11.78
CA LEU A 223 19.48 -28.45 12.28
C LEU A 223 19.90 -29.09 13.63
N PRO A 224 21.16 -29.48 13.82
CA PRO A 224 21.61 -29.98 15.10
C PRO A 224 21.35 -28.93 16.18
N THR A 225 20.56 -29.30 17.17
CA THR A 225 20.36 -28.48 18.40
C THR A 225 21.69 -28.43 19.14
N ASN A 226 22.37 -27.28 19.10
CA ASN A 226 23.51 -26.96 19.97
C ASN A 226 23.07 -26.73 21.40
#